data_ae3497c810304c9d3a0d353bd42b24db
#
_entry.id   ae3497c810304c9d3a0d353bd42b24db
#
_cell.length_a   1.000
_cell.length_b   1.000
_cell.length_c   1.000
_cell.angle_alpha   90.00
_cell.angle_beta   90.00
_cell.angle_gamma   90.00
#
_symmetry.space_group_name_H-M   'P 1'
#
loop_
_entity.id
_entity.type
_entity.pdbx_description
1 polymer ?
#
loop_
_entity_poly.entity_id
_entity_poly.type
_entity_poly.pdbx_seq_one_letter_code
_entity_poly.pdbx_strand_id
1 'polypeptide(L)'
;MKIPFQTIDWNALNSTEHNGETGMSFRRTIQFEGLRLRIVEYSKGYLADHWCKLGHIVHCLEGEFISELENGEKFILTKGMTYIVSNELSSHRSYSENGVKLLIIDGDFLSVK
;
A
#
# COMPACT_ATOMS: atom_id res chain seq x y z
N MET A 1 -18.90 -12.54 -0.54
CA MET A 1 -18.78 -11.09 -0.85
C MET A 1 -19.57 -10.77 -2.11
N LYS A 2 -20.48 -9.83 -2.03
CA LYS A 2 -21.25 -9.39 -3.19
C LYS A 2 -20.89 -7.95 -3.50
N ILE A 3 -20.33 -7.71 -4.67
CA ILE A 3 -19.97 -6.37 -5.13
C ILE A 3 -20.64 -6.16 -6.48
N PRO A 4 -21.68 -5.29 -6.56
CA PRO A 4 -22.31 -4.98 -7.85
C PRO A 4 -21.30 -4.38 -8.80
N PHE A 5 -21.51 -4.58 -10.10
CA PHE A 5 -20.66 -3.90 -11.09
C PHE A 5 -20.69 -2.40 -10.86
N GLN A 6 -19.53 -1.80 -10.81
CA GLN A 6 -19.39 -0.35 -10.61
C GLN A 6 -18.05 0.10 -11.12
N THR A 7 -17.94 1.37 -11.41
CA THR A 7 -16.68 2.00 -11.77
C THR A 7 -16.23 2.91 -10.64
N ILE A 8 -14.94 3.08 -10.51
CA ILE A 8 -14.35 3.96 -9.49
C ILE A 8 -13.53 5.02 -10.23
N ASP A 9 -13.92 6.28 -10.05
CA ASP A 9 -13.11 7.41 -10.51
C ASP A 9 -12.26 7.88 -9.32
N TRP A 10 -11.02 7.43 -9.28
CA TRP A 10 -10.12 7.75 -8.19
C TRP A 10 -9.90 9.26 -8.03
N ASN A 11 -9.95 10.00 -9.13
CA ASN A 11 -9.76 11.44 -9.09
C ASN A 11 -10.92 12.18 -8.43
N ALA A 12 -12.11 11.55 -8.37
CA ALA A 12 -13.28 12.12 -7.71
C ALA A 12 -13.29 11.89 -6.20
N LEU A 13 -12.38 11.04 -5.69
CA LEU A 13 -12.29 10.74 -4.27
C LEU A 13 -11.34 11.73 -3.57
N ASN A 14 -11.73 12.16 -2.37
CA ASN A 14 -10.86 12.98 -1.55
C ASN A 14 -9.70 12.13 -1.02
N SER A 15 -8.50 12.69 -1.01
CA SER A 15 -7.37 12.05 -0.36
C SER A 15 -7.31 12.43 1.11
N THR A 16 -6.85 11.48 1.93
CA THR A 16 -6.49 11.74 3.33
C THR A 16 -4.98 11.75 3.45
N GLU A 17 -4.47 12.61 4.32
CA GLU A 17 -3.03 12.76 4.52
C GLU A 17 -2.61 12.07 5.82
N HIS A 18 -1.49 11.36 5.77
CA HIS A 18 -0.90 10.71 6.94
C HIS A 18 0.59 10.96 6.95
N ASN A 19 1.11 11.40 8.08
CA ASN A 19 2.55 11.59 8.24
C ASN A 19 3.25 10.24 8.33
N GLY A 20 4.35 10.08 7.59
CA GLY A 20 5.31 9.05 7.87
C GLY A 20 6.22 9.47 9.03
N GLU A 21 7.19 8.66 9.37
CA GLU A 21 8.28 9.10 10.23
C GLU A 21 9.01 10.27 9.58
N THR A 22 9.18 10.19 8.27
CA THR A 22 9.55 11.29 7.40
C THR A 22 8.60 11.28 6.21
N GLY A 23 8.35 12.43 5.61
CA GLY A 23 7.48 12.55 4.46
C GLY A 23 5.99 12.34 4.78
N MET A 24 5.21 12.24 3.73
CA MET A 24 3.75 12.23 3.79
C MET A 24 3.18 11.17 2.87
N SER A 25 2.10 10.49 3.27
CA SER A 25 1.31 9.67 2.38
C SER A 25 -0.05 10.30 2.13
N PHE A 26 -0.54 10.15 0.90
CA PHE A 26 -1.85 10.62 0.45
C PHE A 26 -2.64 9.42 -0.02
N ARG A 27 -3.81 9.17 0.59
CA ARG A 27 -4.57 7.94 0.39
C ARG A 27 -5.97 8.23 -0.09
N ARG A 28 -6.39 7.52 -1.14
CA ARG A 28 -7.79 7.45 -1.60
C ARG A 28 -8.25 6.02 -1.39
N THR A 29 -9.35 5.83 -0.69
CA THR A 29 -9.78 4.51 -0.21
C THR A 29 -11.21 4.21 -0.60
N ILE A 30 -11.44 3.00 -1.09
CA ILE A 30 -12.77 2.40 -1.26
C ILE A 30 -12.83 1.15 -0.38
N GLN A 31 -13.83 1.10 0.49
CA GLN A 31 -14.02 -0.01 1.40
C GLN A 31 -15.27 -0.79 1.05
N PHE A 32 -15.11 -2.07 0.79
CA PHE A 32 -16.19 -3.05 0.71
C PHE A 32 -16.13 -3.96 1.93
N GLU A 33 -17.15 -4.78 2.13
CA GLU A 33 -17.09 -5.80 3.16
C GLU A 33 -15.98 -6.81 2.82
N GLY A 34 -14.96 -6.88 3.67
CA GLY A 34 -13.85 -7.82 3.49
C GLY A 34 -12.87 -7.49 2.38
N LEU A 35 -12.97 -6.31 1.75
CA LEU A 35 -12.08 -5.89 0.67
C LEU A 35 -11.86 -4.39 0.72
N ARG A 36 -10.60 -3.97 0.70
CA ARG A 36 -10.23 -2.57 0.64
C ARG A 36 -9.32 -2.31 -0.55
N LEU A 37 -9.63 -1.27 -1.32
CA LEU A 37 -8.81 -0.79 -2.43
C LEU A 37 -8.31 0.60 -2.09
N ARG A 38 -7.03 0.85 -2.31
CA ARG A 38 -6.45 2.18 -2.08
C ARG A 38 -5.52 2.56 -3.21
N ILE A 39 -5.57 3.84 -3.60
CA ILE A 39 -4.48 4.47 -4.34
C ILE A 39 -3.72 5.33 -3.33
N VAL A 40 -2.44 5.08 -3.21
CA VAL A 40 -1.57 5.73 -2.23
C VAL A 40 -0.40 6.37 -2.93
N GLU A 41 -0.11 7.63 -2.58
CA GLU A 41 1.07 8.33 -3.05
C GLU A 41 1.95 8.64 -1.85
N TYR A 42 3.24 8.33 -1.96
CA TYR A 42 4.23 8.73 -0.98
C TYR A 42 5.04 9.89 -1.53
N SER A 43 5.27 10.90 -0.71
CA SER A 43 6.14 12.02 -1.06
C SER A 43 7.60 11.60 -1.08
N LYS A 44 8.47 12.47 -1.60
CA LYS A 44 9.92 12.26 -1.53
C LYS A 44 10.36 12.08 -0.08
N GLY A 45 11.21 11.09 0.15
CA GLY A 45 11.76 10.81 1.47
C GLY A 45 10.78 10.19 2.45
N TYR A 46 9.66 9.67 1.97
CA TYR A 46 8.69 9.01 2.83
C TYR A 46 9.29 7.76 3.47
N LEU A 47 9.16 7.65 4.78
CA LEU A 47 9.44 6.44 5.54
C LEU A 47 8.21 6.17 6.43
N ALA A 48 7.66 4.97 6.35
CA ALA A 48 6.52 4.59 7.17
C ALA A 48 6.85 4.70 8.66
N ASP A 49 5.90 5.15 9.44
CA ASP A 49 6.06 5.43 10.87
C ASP A 49 5.95 4.20 11.76
N HIS A 50 5.61 3.05 11.18
CA HIS A 50 5.48 1.80 11.92
C HIS A 50 5.70 0.59 11.01
N TRP A 51 5.97 -0.56 11.62
CA TRP A 51 5.99 -1.84 10.94
C TRP A 51 4.57 -2.35 10.77
N CYS A 52 4.19 -2.68 9.55
CA CYS A 52 2.85 -3.15 9.23
C CYS A 52 2.81 -4.67 9.20
N LYS A 53 1.87 -5.26 9.95
CA LYS A 53 1.62 -6.71 9.96
C LYS A 53 0.48 -7.11 9.06
N LEU A 54 -0.26 -6.14 8.53
CA LEU A 54 -1.37 -6.40 7.64
C LEU A 54 -0.86 -6.89 6.28
N GLY A 55 -1.49 -7.92 5.74
CA GLY A 55 -1.19 -8.41 4.40
C GLY A 55 -1.70 -7.47 3.33
N HIS A 56 -1.00 -7.45 2.21
CA HIS A 56 -1.35 -6.60 1.07
C HIS A 56 -1.00 -7.27 -0.24
N ILE A 57 -1.70 -6.86 -1.29
CA ILE A 57 -1.22 -6.91 -2.66
C ILE A 57 -0.88 -5.47 -3.01
N VAL A 58 0.38 -5.18 -3.31
CA VAL A 58 0.84 -3.82 -3.60
C VAL A 58 1.47 -3.79 -4.99
N HIS A 59 0.90 -2.97 -5.85
CA HIS A 59 1.37 -2.79 -7.22
C HIS A 59 1.91 -1.38 -7.41
N CYS A 60 3.14 -1.27 -7.89
CA CYS A 60 3.78 0.00 -8.17
C CYS A 60 3.29 0.56 -9.51
N LEU A 61 2.56 1.66 -9.46
CA LEU A 61 1.99 2.32 -10.66
C LEU A 61 2.99 3.30 -11.28
N GLU A 62 3.71 4.06 -10.46
CA GLU A 62 4.68 5.06 -10.89
C GLU A 62 5.75 5.22 -9.81
N GLY A 63 6.99 5.50 -10.24
CA GLY A 63 8.10 5.72 -9.32
C GLY A 63 8.71 4.41 -8.82
N GLU A 64 9.33 4.46 -7.66
CA GLU A 64 9.89 3.27 -7.02
C GLU A 64 9.89 3.41 -5.50
N PHE A 65 9.91 2.28 -4.84
CA PHE A 65 10.01 2.25 -3.38
C PHE A 65 10.73 0.99 -2.92
N ILE A 66 11.16 1.02 -1.68
CA ILE A 66 11.78 -0.12 -1.01
C ILE A 66 10.77 -0.65 0.01
N SER A 67 10.49 -1.95 -0.04
CA SER A 67 9.79 -2.65 1.04
C SER A 67 10.84 -3.33 1.90
N GLU A 68 10.93 -2.92 3.15
CA GLU A 68 11.85 -3.48 4.12
C GLU A 68 11.10 -4.43 5.05
N LEU A 69 11.65 -5.62 5.26
CA LEU A 69 11.12 -6.59 6.21
C LEU A 69 11.86 -6.46 7.56
N GLU A 70 11.21 -6.86 8.64
CA GLU A 70 11.83 -6.79 9.98
C GLU A 70 13.11 -7.62 10.10
N ASN A 71 13.26 -8.68 9.28
CA ASN A 71 14.48 -9.48 9.27
C ASN A 71 15.66 -8.79 8.58
N GLY A 72 15.47 -7.57 8.06
CA GLY A 72 16.51 -6.79 7.39
C GLY A 72 16.54 -6.91 5.88
N GLU A 73 15.77 -7.81 5.31
CA GLU A 73 15.68 -7.92 3.86
C GLU A 73 15.02 -6.69 3.26
N LYS A 74 15.50 -6.25 2.10
CA LYS A 74 14.97 -5.11 1.38
C LYS A 74 14.69 -5.50 -0.06
N PHE A 75 13.54 -5.09 -0.56
CA PHE A 75 13.11 -5.35 -1.93
C PHE A 75 12.81 -4.03 -2.61
N ILE A 76 13.42 -3.81 -3.77
CA ILE A 76 13.17 -2.61 -4.57
C ILE A 76 12.06 -2.93 -5.55
N LEU A 77 10.99 -2.13 -5.52
CA LEU A 77 9.88 -2.26 -6.47
C LEU A 77 9.85 -1.02 -7.36
N THR A 78 9.88 -1.27 -8.65
CA THR A 78 9.77 -0.24 -9.67
C THR A 78 8.43 -0.37 -10.40
N LYS A 79 8.11 0.60 -11.25
CA LYS A 79 6.86 0.60 -12.03
C LYS A 79 6.59 -0.77 -12.67
N GLY A 80 5.40 -1.30 -12.42
CA GLY A 80 4.96 -2.59 -12.97
C GLY A 80 5.24 -3.78 -12.07
N MET A 81 5.93 -3.60 -10.95
CA MET A 81 6.20 -4.69 -10.01
C MET A 81 5.15 -4.75 -8.90
N THR A 82 4.92 -5.95 -8.40
CA THR A 82 3.93 -6.23 -7.36
C THR A 82 4.59 -7.05 -6.26
N TYR A 83 4.27 -6.75 -5.00
CA TYR A 83 4.51 -7.70 -3.92
C TYR A 83 3.19 -8.16 -3.31
N ILE A 84 3.22 -9.33 -2.71
CA ILE A 84 2.07 -9.91 -2.02
C ILE A 84 2.53 -10.58 -0.73
N VAL A 85 1.78 -10.39 0.33
CA VAL A 85 2.00 -11.06 1.61
C VAL A 85 0.66 -11.21 2.33
N SER A 86 0.45 -12.35 2.98
CA SER A 86 -0.70 -12.57 3.84
C SER A 86 -0.52 -11.87 5.18
N ASN A 87 -1.62 -11.68 5.92
CA ASN A 87 -1.60 -11.10 7.25
C ASN A 87 -0.66 -11.89 8.17
N GLU A 88 0.08 -11.21 9.02
CA GLU A 88 0.90 -11.76 10.09
C GLU A 88 2.13 -12.59 9.63
N LEU A 89 2.36 -12.75 8.34
CA LEU A 89 3.50 -13.56 7.87
C LEU A 89 4.81 -12.79 7.78
N SER A 90 4.77 -11.50 7.50
CA SER A 90 5.98 -10.68 7.47
C SER A 90 5.62 -9.23 7.76
N SER A 91 6.21 -8.70 8.82
CA SER A 91 6.12 -7.26 9.09
C SER A 91 7.00 -6.51 8.09
N HIS A 92 6.47 -5.41 7.57
CA HIS A 92 7.13 -4.64 6.54
C HIS A 92 6.87 -3.15 6.70
N ARG A 93 7.72 -2.34 6.10
CA ARG A 93 7.52 -0.91 5.98
C ARG A 93 8.07 -0.41 4.66
N SER A 94 7.50 0.69 4.18
CA SER A 94 7.87 1.29 2.90
C SER A 94 8.76 2.52 3.09
N TYR A 95 9.73 2.67 2.19
CA TYR A 95 10.55 3.85 2.02
C TYR A 95 10.58 4.24 0.55
N SER A 96 10.39 5.52 0.25
CA SER A 96 10.53 6.03 -1.12
C SER A 96 11.37 7.29 -1.12
N GLU A 97 12.55 7.24 -1.73
CA GLU A 97 13.44 8.39 -1.82
C GLU A 97 12.86 9.50 -2.71
N ASN A 98 12.29 9.13 -3.84
CA ASN A 98 11.86 10.09 -4.87
C ASN A 98 10.35 10.19 -5.04
N GLY A 99 9.59 9.45 -4.25
CA GLY A 99 8.14 9.39 -4.36
C GLY A 99 7.66 8.21 -5.20
N VAL A 100 6.44 7.76 -4.94
CA VAL A 100 5.86 6.59 -5.59
C VAL A 100 4.34 6.66 -5.54
N LYS A 101 3.69 6.05 -6.52
CA LYS A 101 2.24 5.87 -6.55
C LYS A 101 1.93 4.39 -6.61
N LEU A 102 1.07 3.93 -5.72
CA LEU A 102 0.76 2.52 -5.50
C LEU A 102 -0.72 2.24 -5.58
N LEU A 103 -1.08 1.03 -6.05
CA LEU A 103 -2.38 0.43 -5.80
C LEU A 103 -2.19 -0.61 -4.71
N ILE A 104 -2.97 -0.50 -3.63
CA ILE A 104 -2.91 -1.43 -2.50
C ILE A 104 -4.27 -2.11 -2.34
N ILE A 105 -4.26 -3.43 -2.32
CA ILE A 105 -5.46 -4.26 -2.15
C ILE A 105 -5.26 -5.12 -0.91
N ASP A 106 -6.19 -5.06 0.02
CA ASP A 106 -6.16 -5.93 1.19
C ASP A 106 -7.57 -6.33 1.62
N GLY A 107 -7.66 -7.30 2.50
CA GLY A 107 -8.94 -7.80 2.97
C GLY A 107 -8.85 -9.19 3.59
N ASP A 108 -10.02 -9.75 3.88
CA ASP A 108 -10.14 -11.02 4.60
C ASP A 108 -9.52 -12.21 3.85
N PHE A 109 -9.45 -12.12 2.52
CA PHE A 109 -8.85 -13.18 1.70
C PHE A 109 -7.34 -13.37 1.94
N LEU A 110 -6.69 -12.42 2.62
CA LEU A 110 -5.28 -12.52 3.01
C LEU A 110 -5.09 -13.06 4.43
N SER A 111 -6.17 -13.44 5.10
CA SER A 111 -6.10 -14.01 6.45
C SER A 111 -5.39 -15.36 6.43
N VAL A 112 -4.54 -15.59 7.41
CA VAL A 112 -3.88 -16.87 7.66
C VAL A 112 -4.77 -17.69 8.57
N LYS A 113 -5.04 -18.91 8.18
CA LYS A 113 -5.88 -19.83 8.97
C LYS A 113 -5.04 -20.90 9.63
#